data_c58b036cb2cf1fd5e2094383713de970
#
_entry.id   c58b036cb2cf1fd5e2094383713de970
#
_cell.length_a   1.000
_cell.length_b   1.000
_cell.length_c   1.000
_cell.angle_alpha   90.00
_cell.angle_beta   90.00
_cell.angle_gamma   90.00
#
_symmetry.space_group_name_H-M   'P 1'
#
loop_
_entity.id
_entity.type
_entity.pdbx_description
1 polymer ?
#
loop_
_entity_poly.entity_id
_entity_poly.type
_entity_poly.pdbx_seq_one_letter_code
_entity_poly.pdbx_strand_id
1 'polypeptide(L)'
;MDSQITFPPKAIIQIANVMATQNSADPNYMKGPELVSLFNTLGYLDAYTFSDGRGIQTIDYGEGLSRLNYVTKRLQDLNKVCQVPNAIQEFCNRVQQPSEFVDSMKKLLSPFDLEKFVPTLSTTPNDNENTSECGNFNIDEQAYELDKAKKEESKKLCHERRKALEESVLGKIPDDHPVVFISYSWDSEEHEKWVLKLSADLSAQGIFVLLDKYLEDGSNLPAYMDLGIERADKVLIIGTPKYQEKCYEPSSGVAFEDCIIRAGISRNIGTKKFIACLREGNFKISFPIYIGIKKGHDFTAEENYDKELESLCRDIYGRPIIQRPVLGDIPDYAK
;
A
#
# COMPACT_ATOMS: atom_id res chain seq x y z
N MET A 1 -10.07 28.73 15.98
CA MET A 1 -10.64 28.77 14.62
C MET A 1 -9.48 28.69 13.65
N ASP A 2 -9.01 27.47 13.36
CA ASP A 2 -7.96 27.27 12.36
C ASP A 2 -8.59 27.44 10.99
N SER A 3 -8.27 28.56 10.35
CA SER A 3 -8.75 28.90 9.02
C SER A 3 -8.26 27.83 8.05
N GLN A 4 -9.17 27.09 7.47
CA GLN A 4 -8.88 26.20 6.32
C GLN A 4 -8.33 27.05 5.20
N ILE A 5 -7.00 26.96 4.94
CA ILE A 5 -6.32 27.77 3.94
C ILE A 5 -5.93 26.90 2.75
N THR A 6 -6.30 27.36 1.56
CA THR A 6 -5.83 26.84 0.29
C THR A 6 -4.77 27.75 -0.29
N PHE A 7 -3.70 27.17 -0.83
CA PHE A 7 -2.60 27.89 -1.47
C PHE A 7 -2.95 28.18 -2.94
N PRO A 8 -2.62 29.36 -3.46
CA PRO A 8 -2.80 29.65 -4.88
C PRO A 8 -2.01 28.68 -5.76
N PRO A 9 -2.48 28.32 -6.97
CA PRO A 9 -1.79 27.36 -7.85
C PRO A 9 -0.32 27.74 -8.13
N LYS A 10 -0.03 29.04 -8.23
CA LYS A 10 1.34 29.56 -8.43
C LYS A 10 2.24 29.25 -7.23
N ALA A 11 1.73 29.38 -6.00
CA ALA A 11 2.48 29.03 -4.79
C ALA A 11 2.76 27.52 -4.74
N ILE A 12 1.78 26.67 -5.05
CA ILE A 12 1.94 25.22 -5.12
C ILE A 12 3.07 24.82 -6.08
N ILE A 13 3.10 25.40 -7.28
CA ILE A 13 4.15 25.12 -8.27
C ILE A 13 5.53 25.56 -7.76
N GLN A 14 5.61 26.71 -7.09
CA GLN A 14 6.87 27.22 -6.54
C GLN A 14 7.37 26.31 -5.39
N ILE A 15 6.50 25.89 -4.48
CA ILE A 15 6.82 24.93 -3.42
C ILE A 15 7.33 23.63 -4.02
N ALA A 16 6.64 23.11 -5.04
CA ALA A 16 7.03 21.87 -5.72
C ALA A 16 8.41 21.95 -6.35
N ASN A 17 8.77 23.09 -6.95
CA ASN A 17 10.09 23.32 -7.54
C ASN A 17 11.20 23.28 -6.49
N VAL A 18 10.97 23.80 -5.29
CA VAL A 18 11.94 23.73 -4.19
C VAL A 18 12.05 22.31 -3.65
N MET A 19 10.92 21.65 -3.35
CA MET A 19 10.91 20.31 -2.79
C MET A 19 11.43 19.24 -3.77
N ALA A 20 11.28 19.45 -5.08
CA ALA A 20 11.73 18.52 -6.12
C ALA A 20 12.91 19.07 -6.93
N THR A 21 13.80 19.84 -6.29
CA THR A 21 14.96 20.43 -6.96
C THR A 21 15.70 19.42 -7.84
N GLN A 22 16.09 19.84 -9.05
CA GLN A 22 16.84 19.02 -10.01
C GLN A 22 18.34 18.97 -9.69
N ASN A 23 18.82 19.89 -8.86
CA ASN A 23 20.23 19.97 -8.49
C ASN A 23 20.57 18.93 -7.42
N SER A 24 21.25 17.87 -7.80
CA SER A 24 21.67 16.80 -6.88
C SER A 24 22.75 17.23 -5.87
N ALA A 25 23.38 18.38 -6.07
CA ALA A 25 24.33 18.98 -5.14
C ALA A 25 23.65 19.90 -4.10
N ASP A 26 22.34 20.15 -4.24
CA ASP A 26 21.56 20.89 -3.26
C ASP A 26 21.45 20.07 -1.96
N PRO A 27 21.80 20.62 -0.78
CA PRO A 27 21.69 19.92 0.49
C PRO A 27 20.24 19.49 0.84
N ASN A 28 19.26 20.13 0.18
CA ASN A 28 17.85 19.81 0.35
C ASN A 28 17.31 18.85 -0.74
N TYR A 29 18.22 18.29 -1.58
CA TYR A 29 17.85 17.34 -2.61
C TYR A 29 17.34 16.02 -2.01
N MET A 30 16.10 15.63 -2.37
CA MET A 30 15.54 14.31 -2.07
C MET A 30 15.45 13.44 -3.33
N LYS A 31 15.88 12.18 -3.22
CA LYS A 31 15.70 11.16 -4.26
C LYS A 31 14.21 10.79 -4.39
N GLY A 32 13.85 10.16 -5.51
CA GLY A 32 12.48 9.70 -5.74
C GLY A 32 11.90 8.84 -4.61
N PRO A 33 12.62 7.80 -4.12
CA PRO A 33 12.16 6.99 -2.98
C PRO A 33 11.91 7.79 -1.70
N GLU A 34 12.73 8.81 -1.44
CA GLU A 34 12.60 9.67 -0.25
C GLU A 34 11.37 10.56 -0.33
N LEU A 35 11.08 11.12 -1.53
CA LEU A 35 9.86 11.88 -1.78
C LEU A 35 8.61 10.99 -1.65
N VAL A 36 8.64 9.78 -2.19
CA VAL A 36 7.55 8.82 -2.02
C VAL A 36 7.34 8.48 -0.54
N SER A 37 8.41 8.20 0.19
CA SER A 37 8.35 7.96 1.63
C SER A 37 7.75 9.15 2.39
N LEU A 38 8.09 10.39 1.99
CA LEU A 38 7.54 11.60 2.60
C LEU A 38 6.02 11.69 2.41
N PHE A 39 5.53 11.54 1.18
CA PHE A 39 4.10 11.64 0.94
C PHE A 39 3.32 10.45 1.52
N ASN A 40 3.93 9.28 1.62
CA ASN A 40 3.32 8.13 2.29
C ASN A 40 3.13 8.36 3.80
N THR A 41 3.97 9.16 4.47
CA THR A 41 3.69 9.60 5.86
C THR A 41 2.51 10.55 5.97
N LEU A 42 2.12 11.19 4.87
CA LEU A 42 0.94 12.05 4.78
C LEU A 42 -0.32 11.32 4.30
N GLY A 43 -0.27 9.97 4.24
CA GLY A 43 -1.42 9.12 3.95
C GLY A 43 -1.55 8.68 2.50
N TYR A 44 -0.53 8.89 1.65
CA TYR A 44 -0.48 8.31 0.31
C TYR A 44 0.11 6.89 0.33
N LEU A 45 -0.17 6.11 -0.72
CA LEU A 45 0.32 4.72 -0.88
C LEU A 45 1.07 4.60 -2.21
N ASP A 46 2.02 5.49 -2.43
CA ASP A 46 2.80 5.54 -3.66
C ASP A 46 3.99 4.59 -3.60
N ALA A 47 4.45 4.14 -4.75
CA ALA A 47 5.61 3.27 -4.88
C ALA A 47 6.70 3.88 -5.75
N TYR A 48 7.95 3.45 -5.53
CA TYR A 48 9.08 3.77 -6.41
C TYR A 48 9.72 2.48 -6.89
N THR A 49 9.70 2.26 -8.21
CA THR A 49 10.31 1.07 -8.81
C THR A 49 11.51 1.46 -9.67
N PHE A 50 12.64 0.79 -9.39
CA PHE A 50 13.91 1.02 -10.10
C PHE A 50 14.09 0.11 -11.33
N SER A 51 13.40 -1.03 -11.38
CA SER A 51 13.72 -2.12 -12.30
C SER A 51 13.47 -1.81 -13.77
N ASP A 52 12.56 -0.85 -14.09
CA ASP A 52 12.14 -0.61 -15.46
C ASP A 52 12.32 0.84 -15.92
N GLY A 53 13.01 1.68 -15.14
CA GLY A 53 13.16 3.10 -15.44
C GLY A 53 11.88 3.93 -15.31
N ARG A 54 10.81 3.36 -14.76
CA ARG A 54 9.48 3.98 -14.67
C ARG A 54 9.32 4.95 -13.51
N GLY A 55 10.25 4.97 -12.56
CA GLY A 55 10.30 5.98 -11.51
C GLY A 55 9.17 5.90 -10.49
N ILE A 56 8.48 7.01 -10.26
CA ILE A 56 7.44 7.14 -9.25
C ILE A 56 6.12 6.65 -9.81
N GLN A 57 5.47 5.74 -9.07
CA GLN A 57 4.17 5.17 -9.38
C GLN A 57 3.14 5.64 -8.35
N THR A 58 1.98 6.04 -8.81
CA THR A 58 0.87 6.49 -7.98
C THR A 58 -0.41 5.81 -8.41
N ILE A 59 -1.27 5.52 -7.44
CA ILE A 59 -2.60 4.94 -7.70
C ILE A 59 -3.44 5.89 -8.56
N ASP A 60 -3.38 7.20 -8.25
CA ASP A 60 -4.28 8.21 -8.84
C ASP A 60 -3.79 8.76 -10.19
N TYR A 61 -2.47 8.76 -10.42
CA TYR A 61 -1.86 9.47 -11.55
C TYR A 61 -1.01 8.59 -12.47
N GLY A 62 -0.95 7.28 -12.20
CA GLY A 62 -0.22 6.31 -13.00
C GLY A 62 1.29 6.28 -12.74
N GLU A 63 2.03 5.77 -13.71
CA GLU A 63 3.45 5.45 -13.62
C GLU A 63 4.34 6.48 -14.32
N GLY A 64 5.62 6.47 -13.98
CA GLY A 64 6.66 7.24 -14.68
C GLY A 64 6.62 8.74 -14.43
N LEU A 65 6.04 9.16 -13.31
CA LEU A 65 6.03 10.57 -12.95
C LEU A 65 7.45 11.06 -12.67
N SER A 66 7.81 12.20 -13.25
CA SER A 66 9.00 12.93 -12.81
C SER A 66 8.80 13.40 -11.36
N ARG A 67 9.92 13.57 -10.61
CA ARG A 67 9.87 14.06 -9.22
C ARG A 67 9.05 15.33 -9.09
N LEU A 68 9.24 16.29 -10.00
CA LEU A 68 8.52 17.57 -9.99
C LEU A 68 7.00 17.37 -10.23
N ASN A 69 6.62 16.57 -11.22
CA ASN A 69 5.21 16.29 -11.51
C ASN A 69 4.55 15.57 -10.34
N TYR A 70 5.25 14.63 -9.73
CA TYR A 70 4.78 13.91 -8.55
C TYR A 70 4.51 14.86 -7.37
N VAL A 71 5.53 15.63 -6.96
CA VAL A 71 5.38 16.59 -5.85
C VAL A 71 4.28 17.61 -6.13
N THR A 72 4.20 18.12 -7.38
CA THR A 72 3.16 19.07 -7.76
C THR A 72 1.76 18.47 -7.57
N LYS A 73 1.53 17.26 -8.07
CA LYS A 73 0.23 16.59 -7.95
C LYS A 73 -0.14 16.32 -6.49
N ARG A 74 0.79 15.81 -5.69
CA ARG A 74 0.55 15.54 -4.26
C ARG A 74 0.28 16.81 -3.45
N LEU A 75 0.99 17.91 -3.74
CA LEU A 75 0.70 19.20 -3.13
C LEU A 75 -0.67 19.75 -3.56
N GLN A 76 -1.08 19.55 -4.81
CA GLN A 76 -2.43 19.92 -5.26
C GLN A 76 -3.52 19.14 -4.52
N ASP A 77 -3.32 17.85 -4.28
CA ASP A 77 -4.27 17.03 -3.51
C ASP A 77 -4.32 17.47 -2.04
N LEU A 78 -3.18 17.67 -1.41
CA LEU A 78 -3.09 18.20 -0.04
C LEU A 78 -3.72 19.59 0.08
N ASN A 79 -3.64 20.41 -0.97
CA ASN A 79 -4.24 21.73 -1.00
C ASN A 79 -5.78 21.69 -0.94
N LYS A 80 -6.41 20.70 -1.56
CA LYS A 80 -7.87 20.49 -1.50
C LYS A 80 -8.36 20.24 -0.08
N VAL A 81 -7.50 19.70 0.77
CA VAL A 81 -7.79 19.37 2.18
C VAL A 81 -7.03 20.24 3.17
N CYS A 82 -6.46 21.36 2.70
CA CYS A 82 -5.73 22.36 3.50
C CYS A 82 -4.51 21.79 4.27
N GLN A 83 -3.82 20.76 3.72
CA GLN A 83 -2.69 20.08 4.36
C GLN A 83 -1.33 20.38 3.73
N VAL A 84 -1.20 21.38 2.89
CA VAL A 84 0.09 21.82 2.32
C VAL A 84 1.11 22.19 3.41
N PRO A 85 0.74 22.86 4.52
CA PRO A 85 1.68 23.14 5.61
C PRO A 85 2.31 21.88 6.21
N ASN A 86 1.56 20.78 6.30
CA ASN A 86 2.07 19.51 6.80
C ASN A 86 3.14 18.91 5.89
N ALA A 87 2.98 19.05 4.57
CA ALA A 87 4.01 18.62 3.61
C ALA A 87 5.29 19.46 3.72
N ILE A 88 5.16 20.77 3.91
CA ILE A 88 6.31 21.66 4.13
C ILE A 88 7.03 21.29 5.43
N GLN A 89 6.30 21.04 6.51
CA GLN A 89 6.85 20.61 7.79
C GLN A 89 7.58 19.27 7.67
N GLU A 90 6.94 18.28 7.03
CA GLU A 90 7.52 16.95 6.87
C GLU A 90 8.77 16.97 5.98
N PHE A 91 8.80 17.82 4.96
CA PHE A 91 9.99 18.05 4.15
C PHE A 91 11.10 18.70 4.98
N CYS A 92 10.78 19.72 5.77
CA CYS A 92 11.71 20.40 6.66
C CYS A 92 12.37 19.44 7.66
N ASN A 93 11.63 18.45 8.17
CA ASN A 93 12.13 17.45 9.11
C ASN A 93 13.15 16.46 8.49
N ARG A 94 13.21 16.38 7.16
CA ARG A 94 14.02 15.38 6.42
C ARG A 94 15.21 15.95 5.67
N VAL A 95 15.24 17.25 5.44
CA VAL A 95 16.34 17.90 4.71
C VAL A 95 17.57 18.12 5.61
N GLN A 96 18.75 18.19 5.01
CA GLN A 96 20.02 18.34 5.73
C GLN A 96 20.22 19.74 6.32
N GLN A 97 19.64 20.76 5.67
CA GLN A 97 19.75 22.17 6.09
C GLN A 97 18.35 22.78 6.27
N PRO A 98 17.63 22.43 7.35
CA PRO A 98 16.27 22.91 7.57
C PRO A 98 16.15 24.44 7.62
N SER A 99 17.14 25.15 8.17
CA SER A 99 17.16 26.62 8.26
C SER A 99 17.14 27.29 6.89
N GLU A 100 18.00 26.86 5.99
CA GLU A 100 18.04 27.41 4.62
C GLU A 100 16.76 27.09 3.85
N PHE A 101 16.21 25.91 4.04
CA PHE A 101 14.92 25.54 3.45
C PHE A 101 13.79 26.43 3.98
N VAL A 102 13.70 26.63 5.30
CA VAL A 102 12.68 27.49 5.94
C VAL A 102 12.78 28.93 5.44
N ASP A 103 13.99 29.49 5.36
CA ASP A 103 14.20 30.86 4.88
C ASP A 103 13.81 31.01 3.40
N SER A 104 14.19 30.05 2.57
CA SER A 104 13.79 29.99 1.16
C SER A 104 12.27 29.90 1.01
N MET A 105 11.64 29.08 1.82
CA MET A 105 10.18 28.87 1.81
C MET A 105 9.43 30.13 2.27
N LYS A 106 9.88 30.79 3.35
CA LYS A 106 9.31 32.07 3.81
C LYS A 106 9.41 33.15 2.73
N LYS A 107 10.59 33.33 2.12
CA LYS A 107 10.78 34.28 1.03
C LYS A 107 9.88 34.00 -0.18
N LEU A 108 9.68 32.73 -0.50
CA LEU A 108 8.85 32.30 -1.62
C LEU A 108 7.35 32.54 -1.35
N LEU A 109 6.91 32.36 -0.11
CA LEU A 109 5.50 32.46 0.27
C LEU A 109 5.07 33.85 0.73
N SER A 110 6.02 34.74 1.04
CA SER A 110 5.74 36.14 1.45
C SER A 110 4.87 36.91 0.46
N PRO A 111 5.04 36.81 -0.89
CA PRO A 111 4.17 37.52 -1.84
C PRO A 111 2.69 37.09 -1.80
N PHE A 112 2.37 36.00 -1.08
CA PHE A 112 1.03 35.43 -0.95
C PHE A 112 0.47 35.54 0.47
N ASP A 113 1.16 36.20 1.42
CA ASP A 113 0.86 36.24 2.86
C ASP A 113 0.78 34.83 3.50
N LEU A 114 1.59 33.89 3.02
CA LEU A 114 1.58 32.50 3.44
C LEU A 114 2.83 32.06 4.24
N GLU A 115 3.77 32.97 4.52
CA GLU A 115 4.99 32.70 5.29
C GLU A 115 4.73 32.20 6.71
N LYS A 116 3.58 32.54 7.30
CA LYS A 116 3.15 32.07 8.63
C LYS A 116 2.86 30.56 8.69
N PHE A 117 2.72 29.91 7.54
CA PHE A 117 2.51 28.45 7.44
C PHE A 117 3.81 27.69 7.23
N VAL A 118 4.94 28.38 7.16
CA VAL A 118 6.26 27.75 7.14
C VAL A 118 6.67 27.44 8.58
N PRO A 119 7.25 26.26 8.85
CA PRO A 119 7.67 25.88 10.19
C PRO A 119 8.59 26.91 10.84
N THR A 120 8.45 27.11 12.15
CA THR A 120 9.44 27.85 12.93
C THR A 120 10.41 26.86 13.50
N LEU A 121 11.68 26.95 13.14
CA LEU A 121 12.72 26.14 13.79
C LEU A 121 12.93 26.69 15.20
N SER A 122 12.75 25.85 16.22
CA SER A 122 13.19 26.15 17.56
C SER A 122 14.72 26.13 17.55
N THR A 123 15.32 27.30 17.64
CA THR A 123 16.76 27.44 17.83
C THR A 123 17.12 26.97 19.24
N THR A 124 17.61 25.74 19.35
CA THR A 124 18.47 25.39 20.48
C THR A 124 19.90 25.71 20.08
N PRO A 125 20.59 26.64 20.76
CA PRO A 125 22.01 26.84 20.53
C PRO A 125 22.79 25.64 21.09
N ASN A 126 23.52 24.95 20.23
CA ASN A 126 24.61 24.08 20.67
C ASN A 126 25.80 24.99 20.97
N ASP A 127 25.93 25.43 22.20
CA ASP A 127 27.17 25.91 22.73
C ASP A 127 27.62 24.92 23.84
N ASN A 128 28.66 24.18 23.48
CA ASN A 128 29.46 23.45 24.47
C ASN A 128 30.23 24.47 25.34
N GLU A 129 29.80 24.66 26.54
CA GLU A 129 30.70 24.96 27.65
C GLU A 129 30.18 24.33 28.94
N ASN A 130 31.08 23.56 29.59
CA ASN A 130 30.92 22.94 30.86
C ASN A 130 30.52 23.95 31.93
N THR A 131 29.39 23.73 32.57
CA THR A 131 29.28 23.90 34.04
C THR A 131 28.07 23.10 34.56
N SER A 132 28.34 22.27 35.51
CA SER A 132 27.40 21.50 36.33
C SER A 132 26.45 22.42 37.08
N GLU A 133 25.16 22.40 36.70
CA GLU A 133 24.06 22.66 37.64
C GLU A 133 22.81 21.92 37.15
N CYS A 134 22.34 21.06 38.04
CA CYS A 134 21.16 20.24 37.88
C CYS A 134 19.91 21.15 37.95
N GLY A 135 19.48 21.65 36.81
CA GLY A 135 18.21 22.38 36.64
C GLY A 135 17.18 21.44 36.03
N ASN A 136 16.12 21.14 36.77
CA ASN A 136 14.94 20.43 36.29
C ASN A 136 14.42 21.11 35.02
N PHE A 137 14.68 20.52 33.84
CA PHE A 137 13.95 20.81 32.63
C PHE A 137 12.57 20.14 32.74
N ASN A 138 11.57 20.89 33.18
CA ASN A 138 10.19 20.57 32.86
C ASN A 138 10.05 20.65 31.34
N ILE A 139 10.28 19.51 30.66
CA ILE A 139 9.74 19.30 29.32
C ILE A 139 8.24 19.53 29.49
N ASP A 140 7.70 20.46 28.72
CA ASP A 140 6.28 20.77 28.75
C ASP A 140 5.50 19.51 28.36
N GLU A 141 5.19 18.70 29.37
CA GLU A 141 4.51 17.40 29.27
C GLU A 141 3.15 17.60 28.54
N GLN A 142 2.59 18.80 28.67
CA GLN A 142 1.36 19.18 27.97
C GLN A 142 1.60 19.35 26.44
N ALA A 143 2.73 19.91 26.01
CA ALA A 143 3.05 20.06 24.60
C ALA A 143 3.35 18.70 23.96
N TYR A 144 4.03 17.79 24.66
CA TYR A 144 4.28 16.43 24.20
C TYR A 144 2.99 15.60 24.10
N GLU A 145 2.12 15.65 25.10
CA GLU A 145 0.83 14.95 25.06
C GLU A 145 -0.11 15.53 24.00
N LEU A 146 -0.08 16.85 23.75
CA LEU A 146 -0.83 17.48 22.68
C LEU A 146 -0.35 17.07 21.29
N ASP A 147 0.97 16.96 21.07
CA ASP A 147 1.54 16.50 19.80
C ASP A 147 1.24 15.01 19.56
N LYS A 148 1.32 14.20 20.61
CA LYS A 148 0.94 12.78 20.60
C LYS A 148 -0.56 12.62 20.28
N ALA A 149 -1.43 13.40 20.92
CA ALA A 149 -2.87 13.37 20.66
C ALA A 149 -3.20 13.77 19.21
N LYS A 150 -2.54 14.82 18.66
CA LYS A 150 -2.68 15.22 17.26
C LYS A 150 -2.21 14.14 16.29
N LYS A 151 -1.13 13.44 16.59
CA LYS A 151 -0.62 12.31 15.78
C LYS A 151 -1.61 11.13 15.79
N GLU A 152 -2.19 10.82 16.94
CA GLU A 152 -3.20 9.76 17.05
C GLU A 152 -4.51 10.14 16.33
N GLU A 153 -4.97 11.39 16.45
CA GLU A 153 -6.13 11.89 15.72
C GLU A 153 -5.91 11.86 14.20
N SER A 154 -4.71 12.26 13.74
CA SER A 154 -4.31 12.20 12.32
C SER A 154 -4.31 10.76 11.81
N LYS A 155 -3.79 9.81 12.58
CA LYS A 155 -3.81 8.38 12.25
C LYS A 155 -5.24 7.84 12.18
N LYS A 156 -6.10 8.23 13.14
CA LYS A 156 -7.49 7.83 13.17
C LYS A 156 -8.25 8.35 11.93
N LEU A 157 -8.07 9.61 11.59
CA LEU A 157 -8.69 10.23 10.40
C LEU A 157 -8.20 9.56 9.10
N CYS A 158 -6.91 9.24 9.03
CA CYS A 158 -6.35 8.51 7.89
C CYS A 158 -6.96 7.09 7.78
N HIS A 159 -7.11 6.40 8.89
CA HIS A 159 -7.75 5.08 8.95
C HIS A 159 -9.22 5.14 8.52
N GLU A 160 -9.97 6.14 9.00
CA GLU A 160 -11.39 6.34 8.63
C GLU A 160 -11.55 6.65 7.13
N ARG A 161 -10.68 7.50 6.57
CA ARG A 161 -10.68 7.79 5.12
C ARG A 161 -10.35 6.58 4.27
N ARG A 162 -9.37 5.79 4.71
CA ARG A 162 -9.00 4.55 4.04
C ARG A 162 -10.17 3.56 4.06
N LYS A 163 -10.80 3.37 5.21
CA LYS A 163 -11.99 2.51 5.35
C LYS A 163 -13.13 2.98 4.44
N ALA A 164 -13.39 4.28 4.37
CA ALA A 164 -14.41 4.85 3.48
C ALA A 164 -14.07 4.61 1.98
N LEU A 165 -12.80 4.70 1.60
CA LEU A 165 -12.35 4.38 0.24
C LEU A 165 -12.52 2.89 -0.05
N GLU A 166 -12.10 2.02 0.86
CA GLU A 166 -12.28 0.57 0.75
C GLU A 166 -13.78 0.22 0.59
N GLU A 167 -14.65 0.78 1.44
CA GLU A 167 -16.09 0.56 1.34
C GLU A 167 -16.69 1.08 0.02
N SER A 168 -16.18 2.20 -0.52
CA SER A 168 -16.66 2.74 -1.80
C SER A 168 -16.25 1.91 -3.01
N VAL A 169 -15.13 1.20 -2.93
CA VAL A 169 -14.55 0.41 -4.06
C VAL A 169 -14.89 -1.08 -3.93
N LEU A 170 -14.78 -1.64 -2.73
CA LEU A 170 -14.97 -3.07 -2.47
C LEU A 170 -16.38 -3.41 -1.96
N GLY A 171 -17.19 -2.39 -1.63
CA GLY A 171 -18.43 -2.58 -0.93
C GLY A 171 -18.23 -2.89 0.56
N LYS A 172 -19.32 -3.17 1.26
CA LYS A 172 -19.29 -3.49 2.69
C LYS A 172 -18.81 -4.94 2.90
N ILE A 173 -17.60 -5.07 3.45
CA ILE A 173 -17.01 -6.37 3.79
C ILE A 173 -17.40 -6.75 5.22
N PRO A 174 -17.90 -7.99 5.47
CA PRO A 174 -18.18 -8.47 6.83
C PRO A 174 -16.89 -8.61 7.66
N ASP A 175 -16.94 -8.25 8.94
CA ASP A 175 -15.77 -8.33 9.84
C ASP A 175 -15.52 -9.75 10.39
N ASP A 176 -16.52 -10.62 10.37
CA ASP A 176 -16.54 -11.96 10.98
C ASP A 176 -16.36 -13.12 9.97
N HIS A 177 -16.15 -12.79 8.69
CA HIS A 177 -15.93 -13.78 7.64
C HIS A 177 -14.54 -13.62 7.01
N PRO A 178 -13.86 -14.72 6.65
CA PRO A 178 -12.63 -14.62 5.88
C PRO A 178 -12.91 -14.03 4.49
N VAL A 179 -12.04 -13.14 4.06
CA VAL A 179 -12.12 -12.45 2.78
C VAL A 179 -11.16 -13.07 1.79
N VAL A 180 -11.66 -13.45 0.63
CA VAL A 180 -10.88 -14.07 -0.44
C VAL A 180 -10.99 -13.25 -1.70
N PHE A 181 -9.85 -12.93 -2.32
CA PHE A 181 -9.79 -12.35 -3.66
C PHE A 181 -9.46 -13.46 -4.67
N ILE A 182 -10.19 -13.52 -5.80
CA ILE A 182 -9.92 -14.48 -6.87
C ILE A 182 -9.26 -13.75 -8.04
N SER A 183 -7.99 -14.12 -8.32
CA SER A 183 -7.24 -13.70 -9.50
C SER A 183 -7.28 -14.81 -10.55
N TYR A 184 -7.75 -14.48 -11.75
CA TYR A 184 -7.90 -15.43 -12.85
C TYR A 184 -7.77 -14.73 -14.20
N SER A 185 -7.62 -15.49 -15.27
CA SER A 185 -7.60 -14.96 -16.64
C SER A 185 -8.93 -15.24 -17.36
N TRP A 186 -9.39 -14.30 -18.16
CA TRP A 186 -10.58 -14.47 -19.00
C TRP A 186 -10.22 -15.32 -20.23
N ASP A 187 -10.24 -16.64 -20.05
CA ASP A 187 -9.76 -17.59 -21.05
C ASP A 187 -10.84 -18.06 -22.00
N SER A 188 -11.99 -18.43 -21.44
CA SER A 188 -13.18 -18.89 -22.16
C SER A 188 -14.43 -18.72 -21.28
N GLU A 189 -15.61 -18.79 -21.90
CA GLU A 189 -16.87 -18.72 -21.17
C GLU A 189 -17.05 -19.88 -20.18
N GLU A 190 -16.55 -21.08 -20.50
CA GLU A 190 -16.56 -22.23 -19.58
C GLU A 190 -15.67 -21.98 -18.37
N HIS A 191 -14.49 -21.40 -18.57
CA HIS A 191 -13.59 -21.05 -17.48
C HIS A 191 -14.20 -20.00 -16.57
N GLU A 192 -14.79 -18.96 -17.11
CA GLU A 192 -15.48 -17.91 -16.34
C GLU A 192 -16.68 -18.48 -15.55
N LYS A 193 -17.49 -19.38 -16.13
CA LYS A 193 -18.57 -20.09 -15.44
C LYS A 193 -18.05 -20.95 -14.30
N TRP A 194 -16.90 -21.60 -14.48
CA TRP A 194 -16.26 -22.38 -13.44
C TRP A 194 -15.78 -21.51 -12.28
N VAL A 195 -15.17 -20.34 -12.57
CA VAL A 195 -14.75 -19.37 -11.54
C VAL A 195 -15.95 -18.85 -10.76
N LEU A 196 -17.07 -18.52 -11.45
CA LEU A 196 -18.33 -18.13 -10.78
C LEU A 196 -18.89 -19.24 -9.89
N LYS A 197 -18.84 -20.50 -10.35
CA LYS A 197 -19.23 -21.65 -9.52
C LYS A 197 -18.36 -21.76 -8.25
N LEU A 198 -17.03 -21.70 -8.41
CA LEU A 198 -16.11 -21.74 -7.27
C LEU A 198 -16.40 -20.60 -6.27
N SER A 199 -16.64 -19.39 -6.77
CA SER A 199 -16.98 -18.24 -5.94
C SER A 199 -18.29 -18.45 -5.16
N ALA A 200 -19.33 -19.01 -5.80
CA ALA A 200 -20.60 -19.32 -5.16
C ALA A 200 -20.44 -20.41 -4.09
N ASP A 201 -19.67 -21.46 -4.39
CA ASP A 201 -19.41 -22.56 -3.46
C ASP A 201 -18.61 -22.11 -2.23
N LEU A 202 -17.61 -21.21 -2.41
CA LEU A 202 -16.87 -20.58 -1.30
C LEU A 202 -17.80 -19.70 -0.46
N SER A 203 -18.68 -18.94 -1.10
CA SER A 203 -19.65 -18.08 -0.40
C SER A 203 -20.63 -18.92 0.43
N ALA A 204 -21.06 -20.08 -0.08
CA ALA A 204 -21.90 -21.04 0.64
C ALA A 204 -21.18 -21.61 1.89
N GLN A 205 -19.86 -21.60 1.93
CA GLN A 205 -19.05 -21.99 3.09
C GLN A 205 -18.73 -20.82 4.04
N GLY A 206 -19.39 -19.66 3.89
CA GLY A 206 -19.21 -18.50 4.75
C GLY A 206 -17.95 -17.68 4.45
N ILE A 207 -17.42 -17.76 3.25
CA ILE A 207 -16.24 -17.00 2.81
C ILE A 207 -16.71 -15.83 1.95
N PHE A 208 -16.30 -14.61 2.30
CA PHE A 208 -16.59 -13.42 1.50
C PHE A 208 -15.66 -13.36 0.30
N VAL A 209 -16.21 -13.41 -0.91
CA VAL A 209 -15.42 -13.48 -2.14
C VAL A 209 -15.43 -12.15 -2.87
N LEU A 210 -14.25 -11.61 -3.11
CA LEU A 210 -14.00 -10.48 -4.01
C LEU A 210 -13.68 -11.04 -5.40
N LEU A 211 -14.56 -10.75 -6.36
CA LEU A 211 -14.44 -11.18 -7.74
C LEU A 211 -14.86 -10.03 -8.66
N ASP A 212 -14.08 -9.77 -9.71
CA ASP A 212 -14.32 -8.69 -10.70
C ASP A 212 -15.70 -8.75 -11.35
N LYS A 213 -16.25 -9.97 -11.56
CA LYS A 213 -17.58 -10.18 -12.11
C LYS A 213 -18.73 -9.64 -11.25
N TYR A 214 -18.48 -9.28 -10.02
CA TYR A 214 -19.49 -8.69 -9.12
C TYR A 214 -19.47 -7.16 -9.15
N LEU A 215 -18.55 -6.57 -9.92
CA LEU A 215 -18.48 -5.12 -10.11
C LEU A 215 -19.56 -4.63 -11.06
N GLU A 216 -20.10 -3.45 -10.77
CA GLU A 216 -20.98 -2.73 -11.67
C GLU A 216 -20.19 -2.11 -12.84
N ASP A 217 -20.86 -1.94 -13.98
CA ASP A 217 -20.27 -1.28 -15.14
C ASP A 217 -19.81 0.16 -14.78
N GLY A 218 -18.60 0.50 -15.21
CA GLY A 218 -17.98 1.79 -14.90
C GLY A 218 -17.17 1.83 -13.59
N SER A 219 -17.09 0.71 -12.85
CA SER A 219 -16.23 0.60 -11.67
C SER A 219 -14.74 0.76 -12.02
N ASN A 220 -13.95 1.28 -11.08
CA ASN A 220 -12.51 1.41 -11.24
C ASN A 220 -11.82 0.05 -10.96
N LEU A 221 -11.69 -0.77 -12.00
CA LEU A 221 -11.13 -2.12 -11.91
C LEU A 221 -9.70 -2.15 -11.33
N PRO A 222 -8.74 -1.30 -11.74
CA PRO A 222 -7.41 -1.27 -11.11
C PRO A 222 -7.44 -0.99 -9.61
N ALA A 223 -8.25 -0.04 -9.15
CA ALA A 223 -8.39 0.27 -7.73
C ALA A 223 -9.03 -0.91 -6.96
N TYR A 224 -9.99 -1.59 -7.57
CA TYR A 224 -10.61 -2.79 -7.00
C TYR A 224 -9.60 -3.93 -6.82
N MET A 225 -8.76 -4.18 -7.82
CA MET A 225 -7.72 -5.20 -7.77
C MET A 225 -6.71 -4.92 -6.66
N ASP A 226 -6.18 -3.69 -6.60
CA ASP A 226 -5.17 -3.30 -5.61
C ASP A 226 -5.70 -3.40 -4.19
N LEU A 227 -6.82 -2.73 -3.92
CA LEU A 227 -7.47 -2.75 -2.60
C LEU A 227 -7.98 -4.15 -2.23
N GLY A 228 -8.52 -4.91 -3.20
CA GLY A 228 -9.02 -6.26 -2.99
C GLY A 228 -7.93 -7.24 -2.61
N ILE A 229 -6.80 -7.23 -3.35
CA ILE A 229 -5.64 -8.05 -3.01
C ILE A 229 -5.07 -7.65 -1.65
N GLU A 230 -5.01 -6.37 -1.31
CA GLU A 230 -4.50 -5.91 -0.03
C GLU A 230 -5.43 -6.33 1.12
N ARG A 231 -6.73 -6.13 0.99
CA ARG A 231 -7.74 -6.39 2.03
C ARG A 231 -8.00 -7.87 2.28
N ALA A 232 -7.87 -8.70 1.24
CA ALA A 232 -8.15 -10.13 1.35
C ALA A 232 -7.23 -10.84 2.35
N ASP A 233 -7.78 -11.79 3.10
CA ASP A 233 -7.01 -12.71 3.95
C ASP A 233 -6.27 -13.74 3.11
N LYS A 234 -6.88 -14.16 2.00
CA LYS A 234 -6.29 -15.06 1.00
C LYS A 234 -6.57 -14.57 -0.41
N VAL A 235 -5.61 -14.80 -1.29
CA VAL A 235 -5.71 -14.56 -2.72
C VAL A 235 -5.60 -15.91 -3.43
N LEU A 236 -6.67 -16.31 -4.11
CA LEU A 236 -6.69 -17.54 -4.91
C LEU A 236 -6.24 -17.19 -6.32
N ILE A 237 -5.21 -17.86 -6.79
CA ILE A 237 -4.66 -17.69 -8.14
C ILE A 237 -5.11 -18.90 -8.95
N ILE A 238 -6.03 -18.67 -9.89
CA ILE A 238 -6.57 -19.73 -10.74
C ILE A 238 -5.64 -19.93 -11.94
N GLY A 239 -4.85 -21.01 -11.87
CA GLY A 239 -3.81 -21.31 -12.85
C GLY A 239 -4.34 -22.05 -14.06
N THR A 240 -4.08 -21.48 -15.22
CA THR A 240 -4.21 -22.07 -16.55
C THR A 240 -2.97 -21.72 -17.39
N PRO A 241 -2.67 -22.44 -18.48
CA PRO A 241 -1.58 -22.03 -19.38
C PRO A 241 -1.72 -20.59 -19.87
N LYS A 242 -2.97 -20.14 -20.16
CA LYS A 242 -3.25 -18.77 -20.57
C LYS A 242 -3.02 -17.76 -19.43
N TYR A 243 -3.31 -18.13 -18.19
CA TYR A 243 -2.98 -17.27 -17.03
C TYR A 243 -1.47 -16.99 -16.99
N GLN A 244 -0.65 -18.03 -17.10
CA GLN A 244 0.80 -17.86 -17.14
C GLN A 244 1.25 -16.96 -18.31
N GLU A 245 0.71 -17.16 -19.51
CA GLU A 245 1.02 -16.34 -20.69
C GLU A 245 0.70 -14.86 -20.44
N LYS A 246 -0.51 -14.57 -19.92
CA LYS A 246 -0.98 -13.21 -19.64
C LYS A 246 -0.19 -12.51 -18.51
N CYS A 247 0.41 -13.25 -17.57
CA CYS A 247 1.29 -12.66 -16.57
C CYS A 247 2.54 -12.00 -17.19
N TYR A 248 2.96 -12.45 -18.37
CA TYR A 248 4.10 -11.89 -19.11
C TYR A 248 3.70 -10.90 -20.20
N GLU A 249 2.41 -10.67 -20.41
CA GLU A 249 1.88 -9.70 -21.36
C GLU A 249 1.63 -8.34 -20.68
N PRO A 250 2.45 -7.30 -20.93
CA PRO A 250 2.44 -6.05 -20.14
C PRO A 250 1.11 -5.27 -20.19
N SER A 251 0.27 -5.51 -21.21
CA SER A 251 -1.02 -4.84 -21.40
C SER A 251 -2.20 -5.57 -20.75
N SER A 252 -1.98 -6.75 -20.15
CA SER A 252 -3.05 -7.54 -19.56
C SER A 252 -3.39 -7.09 -18.13
N GLY A 253 -4.67 -7.19 -17.74
CA GLY A 253 -5.08 -6.98 -16.33
C GLY A 253 -4.41 -7.98 -15.39
N VAL A 254 -4.18 -9.22 -15.85
CA VAL A 254 -3.46 -10.27 -15.11
C VAL A 254 -2.02 -9.86 -14.80
N ALA A 255 -1.31 -9.18 -15.72
CA ALA A 255 0.04 -8.70 -15.47
C ALA A 255 0.07 -7.62 -14.38
N PHE A 256 -0.96 -6.78 -14.28
CA PHE A 256 -1.08 -5.81 -13.20
C PHE A 256 -1.27 -6.50 -11.84
N GLU A 257 -2.21 -7.45 -11.75
CA GLU A 257 -2.41 -8.27 -10.54
C GLU A 257 -1.13 -9.03 -10.16
N ASP A 258 -0.44 -9.61 -11.16
CA ASP A 258 0.82 -10.32 -10.98
C ASP A 258 1.90 -9.45 -10.35
N CYS A 259 2.02 -8.19 -10.76
CA CYS A 259 2.93 -7.23 -10.15
C CYS A 259 2.64 -7.02 -8.65
N ILE A 260 1.35 -6.89 -8.27
CA ILE A 260 0.94 -6.71 -6.87
C ILE A 260 1.21 -7.98 -6.07
N ILE A 261 0.85 -9.16 -6.60
CA ILE A 261 1.07 -10.47 -6.00
C ILE A 261 2.58 -10.70 -5.78
N ARG A 262 3.39 -10.42 -6.79
CA ARG A 262 4.86 -10.54 -6.75
C ARG A 262 5.47 -9.63 -5.68
N ALA A 263 5.03 -8.39 -5.60
CA ALA A 263 5.45 -7.46 -4.56
C ALA A 263 5.06 -7.95 -3.15
N GLY A 264 3.85 -8.48 -2.98
CA GLY A 264 3.38 -9.06 -1.72
C GLY A 264 4.20 -10.27 -1.28
N ILE A 265 4.53 -11.18 -2.19
CA ILE A 265 5.39 -12.34 -1.91
C ILE A 265 6.83 -11.90 -1.59
N SER A 266 7.38 -10.94 -2.32
CA SER A 266 8.75 -10.44 -2.10
C SER A 266 8.91 -9.74 -0.74
N ARG A 267 7.88 -9.04 -0.26
CA ARG A 267 7.87 -8.42 1.08
C ARG A 267 7.84 -9.47 2.20
N ASN A 268 7.21 -10.61 1.96
CA ASN A 268 7.12 -11.70 2.94
C ASN A 268 7.11 -13.07 2.23
N ILE A 269 8.29 -13.63 2.01
CA ILE A 269 8.47 -14.93 1.34
C ILE A 269 7.70 -16.07 2.05
N GLY A 270 7.54 -15.97 3.37
CA GLY A 270 6.79 -16.93 4.19
C GLY A 270 5.28 -16.76 4.15
N THR A 271 4.75 -15.79 3.40
CA THR A 271 3.31 -15.51 3.38
C THR A 271 2.49 -16.70 2.89
N LYS A 272 1.42 -17.01 3.61
CA LYS A 272 0.39 -17.99 3.24
C LYS A 272 -0.84 -17.32 2.61
N LYS A 273 -0.72 -16.05 2.24
CA LYS A 273 -1.83 -15.28 1.66
C LYS A 273 -2.18 -15.78 0.26
N PHE A 274 -1.19 -16.15 -0.56
CA PHE A 274 -1.37 -16.53 -1.94
C PHE A 274 -1.45 -18.05 -2.07
N ILE A 275 -2.58 -18.56 -2.58
CA ILE A 275 -2.89 -19.99 -2.76
C ILE A 275 -3.02 -20.26 -4.25
N ALA A 276 -2.23 -21.21 -4.78
CA ALA A 276 -2.34 -21.67 -6.15
C ALA A 276 -3.50 -22.67 -6.28
N CYS A 277 -4.42 -22.42 -7.21
CA CYS A 277 -5.53 -23.31 -7.56
C CYS A 277 -5.39 -23.69 -9.03
N LEU A 278 -4.89 -24.90 -9.30
CA LEU A 278 -4.69 -25.37 -10.67
C LEU A 278 -6.02 -25.78 -11.30
N ARG A 279 -6.41 -25.12 -12.39
CA ARG A 279 -7.64 -25.45 -13.13
C ARG A 279 -7.34 -26.25 -14.39
N GLU A 280 -6.24 -25.92 -15.08
CA GLU A 280 -5.88 -26.57 -16.34
C GLU A 280 -4.34 -26.70 -16.46
N GLY A 281 -3.88 -27.76 -17.13
CA GLY A 281 -2.46 -28.01 -17.35
C GLY A 281 -1.76 -28.62 -16.15
N ASN A 282 -0.68 -28.01 -15.68
CA ASN A 282 0.05 -28.42 -14.48
C ASN A 282 0.75 -27.21 -13.83
N PHE A 283 1.22 -27.36 -12.58
CA PHE A 283 1.82 -26.26 -11.81
C PHE A 283 3.01 -25.57 -12.49
N LYS A 284 3.70 -26.25 -13.41
CA LYS A 284 4.88 -25.68 -14.10
C LYS A 284 4.50 -24.75 -15.26
N ILE A 285 3.43 -25.06 -15.98
CA ILE A 285 3.03 -24.34 -17.20
C ILE A 285 1.81 -23.45 -17.00
N SER A 286 1.18 -23.49 -15.82
CA SER A 286 -0.05 -22.73 -15.54
C SER A 286 0.17 -21.62 -14.53
N PHE A 287 1.38 -21.49 -13.98
CA PHE A 287 1.73 -20.44 -13.02
C PHE A 287 3.11 -19.85 -13.30
N PRO A 288 3.33 -18.55 -13.00
CA PRO A 288 4.67 -18.00 -12.89
C PRO A 288 5.52 -18.78 -11.88
N ILE A 289 6.84 -18.84 -12.08
CA ILE A 289 7.77 -19.65 -11.29
C ILE A 289 7.59 -19.44 -9.77
N TYR A 290 7.44 -18.20 -9.32
CA TYR A 290 7.33 -17.85 -7.89
C TYR A 290 6.01 -18.31 -7.23
N ILE A 291 4.98 -18.65 -8.03
CA ILE A 291 3.73 -19.28 -7.58
C ILE A 291 3.80 -20.80 -7.76
N GLY A 292 4.27 -21.28 -8.88
CA GLY A 292 4.29 -22.72 -9.23
C GLY A 292 5.10 -23.60 -8.27
N ILE A 293 5.98 -23.02 -7.46
CA ILE A 293 6.74 -23.74 -6.40
C ILE A 293 5.96 -23.84 -5.07
N LYS A 294 4.80 -23.17 -4.93
CA LYS A 294 3.97 -23.24 -3.73
C LYS A 294 3.13 -24.50 -3.75
N LYS A 295 2.84 -25.04 -2.56
CA LYS A 295 1.79 -26.06 -2.40
C LYS A 295 0.44 -25.42 -2.74
N GLY A 296 -0.37 -26.08 -3.55
CA GLY A 296 -1.67 -25.59 -4.01
C GLY A 296 -2.71 -26.72 -4.10
N HIS A 297 -3.88 -26.38 -4.61
CA HIS A 297 -5.01 -27.27 -4.84
C HIS A 297 -5.15 -27.59 -6.32
N ASP A 298 -5.48 -28.84 -6.64
CA ASP A 298 -5.59 -29.34 -8.01
C ASP A 298 -7.07 -29.61 -8.38
N PHE A 299 -7.64 -28.69 -9.15
CA PHE A 299 -9.02 -28.75 -9.65
C PHE A 299 -9.11 -29.23 -11.11
N THR A 300 -8.06 -29.87 -11.64
CA THR A 300 -8.08 -30.36 -13.04
C THR A 300 -9.04 -31.54 -13.25
N ALA A 301 -9.25 -32.36 -12.22
CA ALA A 301 -10.17 -33.49 -12.26
C ALA A 301 -11.50 -33.12 -11.58
N GLU A 302 -12.59 -33.15 -12.36
CA GLU A 302 -13.92 -32.78 -11.88
C GLU A 302 -14.41 -33.68 -10.74
N GLU A 303 -14.08 -34.95 -10.77
CA GLU A 303 -14.38 -35.91 -9.70
C GLU A 303 -13.74 -35.60 -8.36
N ASN A 304 -12.68 -34.79 -8.33
CA ASN A 304 -12.01 -34.37 -7.11
C ASN A 304 -12.46 -32.99 -6.63
N TYR A 305 -13.36 -32.31 -7.35
CA TYR A 305 -13.74 -30.92 -7.07
C TYR A 305 -14.18 -30.71 -5.61
N ASP A 306 -15.12 -31.51 -5.13
CA ASP A 306 -15.68 -31.34 -3.76
C ASP A 306 -14.62 -31.56 -2.68
N LYS A 307 -13.73 -32.53 -2.87
CA LYS A 307 -12.62 -32.82 -1.97
C LYS A 307 -11.61 -31.69 -1.93
N GLU A 308 -11.25 -31.15 -3.10
CA GLU A 308 -10.32 -30.04 -3.19
C GLU A 308 -10.94 -28.74 -2.67
N LEU A 309 -12.25 -28.52 -2.88
CA LEU A 309 -13.00 -27.40 -2.32
C LEU A 309 -13.00 -27.46 -0.77
N GLU A 310 -13.27 -28.63 -0.17
CA GLU A 310 -13.21 -28.79 1.29
C GLU A 310 -11.78 -28.49 1.79
N SER A 311 -10.76 -29.02 1.13
CA SER A 311 -9.36 -28.80 1.49
C SER A 311 -8.99 -27.32 1.41
N LEU A 312 -9.42 -26.62 0.36
CA LEU A 312 -9.23 -25.18 0.17
C LEU A 312 -9.92 -24.36 1.27
N CYS A 313 -11.19 -24.65 1.57
CA CYS A 313 -11.92 -23.97 2.63
C CYS A 313 -11.21 -24.15 3.99
N ARG A 314 -10.74 -25.34 4.30
CA ARG A 314 -9.98 -25.62 5.52
C ARG A 314 -8.67 -24.83 5.59
N ASP A 315 -7.96 -24.68 4.48
CA ASP A 315 -6.73 -23.86 4.40
C ASP A 315 -7.04 -22.36 4.56
N ILE A 316 -8.17 -21.87 4.02
CA ILE A 316 -8.64 -20.50 4.22
C ILE A 316 -8.94 -20.24 5.70
N TYR A 317 -9.64 -21.14 6.37
CA TYR A 317 -9.96 -21.07 7.81
C TYR A 317 -8.76 -21.41 8.73
N GLY A 318 -7.58 -21.75 8.18
CA GLY A 318 -6.43 -22.17 8.96
C GLY A 318 -6.62 -23.48 9.72
N ARG A 319 -7.48 -24.38 9.21
CA ARG A 319 -7.82 -25.68 9.78
C ARG A 319 -7.49 -26.84 8.81
N PRO A 320 -6.21 -27.03 8.43
CA PRO A 320 -5.83 -28.05 7.45
C PRO A 320 -6.26 -29.46 7.91
N ILE A 321 -6.56 -30.33 6.93
CA ILE A 321 -6.98 -31.72 7.20
C ILE A 321 -5.89 -32.46 7.99
N ILE A 322 -4.63 -32.30 7.61
CA ILE A 322 -3.50 -32.90 8.31
C ILE A 322 -2.91 -31.88 9.29
N GLN A 323 -3.13 -32.14 10.56
CA GLN A 323 -2.57 -31.32 11.63
C GLN A 323 -1.21 -31.90 12.08
N ARG A 324 -0.30 -31.01 12.50
CA ARG A 324 0.96 -31.45 13.09
C ARG A 324 0.66 -32.15 14.42
N PRO A 325 1.21 -33.35 14.64
CA PRO A 325 1.08 -34.04 15.93
C PRO A 325 1.62 -33.17 17.08
N VAL A 326 1.07 -33.37 18.26
CA VAL A 326 1.57 -32.73 19.48
C VAL A 326 3.00 -33.24 19.71
N LEU A 327 3.91 -32.30 19.99
CA LEU A 327 5.29 -32.67 20.30
C LEU A 327 5.33 -33.38 21.68
N GLY A 328 5.93 -34.54 21.75
CA GLY A 328 6.20 -35.25 22.99
C GLY A 328 7.38 -34.62 23.76
N ASP A 329 7.56 -35.06 25.00
CA ASP A 329 8.70 -34.66 25.82
C ASP A 329 10.05 -35.13 25.25
N ILE A 330 11.11 -34.37 25.55
CA ILE A 330 12.47 -34.76 25.18
C ILE A 330 12.83 -36.04 25.95
N PRO A 331 13.18 -37.14 25.26
CA PRO A 331 13.57 -38.38 25.92
C PRO A 331 14.79 -38.20 26.81
N ASP A 332 14.88 -38.98 27.89
CA ASP A 332 15.99 -38.85 28.87
C ASP A 332 17.38 -39.07 28.27
N TYR A 333 17.48 -39.90 27.24
CA TYR A 333 18.74 -40.10 26.52
C TYR A 333 19.17 -38.92 25.63
N ALA A 334 18.33 -37.91 25.46
CA ALA A 334 18.59 -36.71 24.65
C ALA A 334 18.72 -35.44 25.53
N LYS A 335 18.57 -35.59 26.85
CA LYS A 335 18.85 -34.56 27.86
C LYS A 335 20.32 -34.63 28.28
#